data_3ae818d322a644041f83f1cec73ef7f8
#
_entry.id   3ae818d322a644041f83f1cec73ef7f8
#
_cell.length_a   1.000
_cell.length_b   1.000
_cell.length_c   1.000
_cell.angle_alpha   90.00
_cell.angle_beta   90.00
_cell.angle_gamma   90.00
#
_symmetry.space_group_name_H-M   'P 1'
#
loop_
_entity.id
_entity.type
_entity.pdbx_description
1 polymer ?
#
loop_
_entity_poly.entity_id
_entity_poly.type
_entity_poly.pdbx_seq_one_letter_code
_entity_poly.pdbx_strand_id
1 'polypeptide(L)'
;ADVCIIVIDATEGVTEQDAKIAGIAHERGKGIIIAVNKWDAIEKDDKTIYRHTEKIRQILSFMPYAEIIFISAKSGQRLNKIFELIDVVIANNSMRVATGVLNEIVTEAVAMQQPPSDKGKRLRIYYTTQVAVKPPTFVIFVNDKELMHFSYTRYLENRIRETFGFRGTDR
;
A
#
# COMPACT_ATOMS: atom_id res chain seq x y z
N ALA A 1 7.86 11.97 -11.31
CA ALA A 1 7.28 12.19 -9.97
C ALA A 1 7.58 11.02 -9.06
N ASP A 2 7.76 11.28 -7.76
CA ASP A 2 7.98 10.25 -6.74
C ASP A 2 6.68 9.90 -6.02
N VAL A 3 5.79 10.87 -5.90
CA VAL A 3 4.46 10.72 -5.29
C VAL A 3 3.40 11.28 -6.23
N CYS A 4 2.30 10.57 -6.36
CA CYS A 4 1.12 11.00 -7.10
C CYS A 4 -0.01 11.26 -6.12
N ILE A 5 -0.63 12.43 -6.23
CA ILE A 5 -1.84 12.77 -5.50
C ILE A 5 -3.01 12.63 -6.46
N ILE A 6 -3.89 11.69 -6.19
CA ILE A 6 -5.08 11.46 -7.00
C ILE A 6 -6.23 12.18 -6.33
N VAL A 7 -6.73 13.22 -6.97
CA VAL A 7 -7.81 14.05 -6.43
C VAL A 7 -9.16 13.51 -6.91
N ILE A 8 -10.02 13.17 -5.95
CA ILE A 8 -11.35 12.64 -6.20
C ILE A 8 -12.38 13.66 -5.70
N ASP A 9 -13.42 13.88 -6.49
CA ASP A 9 -14.56 14.72 -6.08
C ASP A 9 -15.48 13.88 -5.16
N ALA A 10 -15.62 14.31 -3.91
CA ALA A 10 -16.45 13.58 -2.93
C ALA A 10 -17.93 13.51 -3.32
N THR A 11 -18.41 14.49 -4.12
CA THR A 11 -19.81 14.52 -4.57
C THR A 11 -20.11 13.53 -5.68
N GLU A 12 -19.11 13.17 -6.47
CA GLU A 12 -19.22 12.20 -7.57
C GLU A 12 -18.73 10.81 -7.19
N GLY A 13 -17.78 10.74 -6.26
CA GLY A 13 -17.08 9.51 -5.92
C GLY A 13 -15.99 9.15 -6.93
N VAL A 14 -15.49 7.92 -6.86
CA VAL A 14 -14.44 7.42 -7.76
C VAL A 14 -15.04 7.15 -9.14
N THR A 15 -14.53 7.84 -10.16
CA THR A 15 -14.92 7.63 -11.55
C THR A 15 -14.04 6.56 -12.21
N GLU A 16 -14.47 6.08 -13.37
CA GLU A 16 -13.67 5.15 -14.18
C GLU A 16 -12.33 5.76 -14.59
N GLN A 17 -12.32 7.07 -14.91
CA GLN A 17 -11.10 7.79 -15.25
C GLN A 17 -10.16 7.89 -14.06
N ASP A 18 -10.67 8.14 -12.85
CA ASP A 18 -9.87 8.15 -11.61
C ASP A 18 -9.17 6.80 -11.40
N ALA A 19 -9.90 5.71 -11.62
CA ALA A 19 -9.35 4.37 -11.49
C ALA A 19 -8.26 4.08 -12.53
N LYS A 20 -8.41 4.55 -13.76
CA LYS A 20 -7.39 4.41 -14.81
C LYS A 20 -6.11 5.17 -14.49
N ILE A 21 -6.24 6.41 -14.01
CA ILE A 21 -5.10 7.23 -13.61
C ILE A 21 -4.38 6.59 -12.41
N ALA A 22 -5.14 6.13 -11.44
CA ALA A 22 -4.60 5.41 -10.28
C ALA A 22 -3.82 4.16 -10.71
N GLY A 23 -4.35 3.40 -11.66
CA GLY A 23 -3.68 2.22 -12.22
C GLY A 23 -2.34 2.54 -12.85
N ILE A 24 -2.23 3.64 -13.59
CA ILE A 24 -0.97 4.08 -14.19
C ILE A 24 0.07 4.42 -13.11
N ALA A 25 -0.33 5.16 -12.08
CA ALA A 25 0.57 5.50 -10.97
C ALA A 25 1.03 4.26 -10.21
N HIS A 26 0.13 3.32 -10.00
CA HIS A 26 0.41 2.04 -9.34
C HIS A 26 1.44 1.21 -10.14
N GLU A 27 1.23 1.04 -11.44
CA GLU A 27 2.14 0.29 -12.30
C GLU A 27 3.55 0.89 -12.34
N ARG A 28 3.66 2.20 -12.20
CA ARG A 28 4.95 2.90 -12.17
C ARG A 28 5.62 2.93 -10.81
N GLY A 29 5.07 2.26 -9.81
CA GLY A 29 5.64 2.16 -8.48
C GLY A 29 5.73 3.47 -7.72
N LYS A 30 4.82 4.41 -7.99
CA LYS A 30 4.78 5.70 -7.31
C LYS A 30 4.16 5.57 -5.93
N GLY A 31 4.58 6.42 -4.99
CA GLY A 31 3.84 6.62 -3.75
C GLY A 31 2.49 7.26 -4.07
N ILE A 32 1.42 6.84 -3.40
CA ILE A 32 0.06 7.27 -3.77
C ILE A 32 -0.69 7.82 -2.58
N ILE A 33 -1.25 9.02 -2.77
CA ILE A 33 -2.17 9.66 -1.85
C ILE A 33 -3.47 9.91 -2.59
N ILE A 34 -4.58 9.49 -2.01
CA ILE A 34 -5.92 9.76 -2.53
C ILE A 34 -6.50 10.92 -1.73
N ALA A 35 -6.66 12.06 -2.38
CA ALA A 35 -7.23 13.26 -1.78
C ALA A 35 -8.70 13.38 -2.19
N VAL A 36 -9.59 13.16 -1.24
CA VAL A 36 -11.04 13.28 -1.44
C VAL A 36 -11.42 14.74 -1.19
N ASN A 37 -11.57 15.48 -2.27
CA ASN A 37 -11.84 16.92 -2.26
C ASN A 37 -13.35 17.21 -2.18
N LYS A 38 -13.68 18.47 -1.94
CA LYS A 38 -15.05 18.96 -1.74
C LYS A 38 -15.73 18.35 -0.52
N TRP A 39 -14.94 18.01 0.50
CA TRP A 39 -15.47 17.42 1.72
C TRP A 39 -16.44 18.35 2.45
N ASP A 40 -16.28 19.67 2.29
CA ASP A 40 -17.19 20.68 2.82
C ASP A 40 -18.60 20.61 2.22
N ALA A 41 -18.75 20.10 1.00
CA ALA A 41 -20.03 19.98 0.29
C ALA A 41 -20.81 18.71 0.65
N ILE A 42 -20.26 17.83 1.46
CA ILE A 42 -20.89 16.55 1.84
C ILE A 42 -21.65 16.69 3.16
N GLU A 43 -22.89 16.22 3.18
CA GLU A 43 -23.63 16.04 4.43
C GLU A 43 -23.01 14.88 5.22
N LYS A 44 -22.68 15.13 6.49
CA LYS A 44 -21.89 14.21 7.29
C LYS A 44 -22.64 13.73 8.53
N ASP A 45 -22.57 12.45 8.78
CA ASP A 45 -22.87 11.83 10.06
C ASP A 45 -21.62 11.10 10.60
N ASP A 46 -21.73 10.40 11.70
CA ASP A 46 -20.60 9.72 12.35
C ASP A 46 -19.94 8.64 11.48
N LYS A 47 -20.63 8.16 10.45
CA LYS A 47 -20.18 7.05 9.60
C LYS A 47 -19.81 7.48 8.17
N THR A 48 -19.91 8.76 7.85
CA THR A 48 -19.71 9.25 6.48
C THR A 48 -18.30 8.97 5.97
N ILE A 49 -17.28 9.27 6.77
CA ILE A 49 -15.87 8.98 6.41
C ILE A 49 -15.67 7.48 6.18
N TYR A 50 -16.23 6.65 7.05
CA TYR A 50 -16.12 5.20 6.93
C TYR A 50 -16.74 4.69 5.61
N ARG A 51 -17.94 5.14 5.26
CA ARG A 51 -18.62 4.74 4.02
C ARG A 51 -17.84 5.16 2.78
N HIS A 52 -17.33 6.39 2.74
CA HIS A 52 -16.51 6.88 1.62
C HIS A 52 -15.21 6.09 1.51
N THR A 53 -14.54 5.85 2.62
CA THR A 53 -13.29 5.07 2.65
C THR A 53 -13.52 3.66 2.12
N GLU A 54 -14.56 2.97 2.58
CA GLU A 54 -14.87 1.63 2.11
C GLU A 54 -15.12 1.57 0.61
N LYS A 55 -15.90 2.51 0.10
CA LYS A 55 -16.22 2.60 -1.34
C LYS A 55 -14.96 2.79 -2.19
N ILE A 56 -14.07 3.68 -1.74
CA ILE A 56 -12.78 3.92 -2.41
C ILE A 56 -11.93 2.66 -2.37
N ARG A 57 -11.82 2.01 -1.22
CA ARG A 57 -11.04 0.76 -1.06
C ARG A 57 -11.58 -0.37 -1.91
N GLN A 58 -12.88 -0.46 -2.12
CA GLN A 58 -13.48 -1.46 -3.00
C GLN A 58 -13.15 -1.22 -4.47
N ILE A 59 -13.29 0.02 -4.94
CA ILE A 59 -13.04 0.37 -6.35
C ILE A 59 -11.56 0.32 -6.67
N LEU A 60 -10.71 0.78 -5.75
CA LEU A 60 -9.24 0.80 -5.89
C LEU A 60 -8.59 -0.34 -5.09
N SER A 61 -9.18 -1.53 -5.14
CA SER A 61 -8.72 -2.70 -4.38
C SER A 61 -7.30 -3.17 -4.74
N PHE A 62 -6.82 -2.82 -5.93
CA PHE A 62 -5.46 -3.15 -6.37
C PHE A 62 -4.37 -2.32 -5.68
N MET A 63 -4.74 -1.26 -4.96
CA MET A 63 -3.77 -0.45 -4.21
C MET A 63 -4.24 -0.15 -2.78
N PRO A 64 -4.34 -1.19 -1.93
CA PRO A 64 -4.79 -1.03 -0.54
C PRO A 64 -3.81 -0.23 0.32
N TYR A 65 -2.56 -0.07 -0.11
CA TYR A 65 -1.52 0.69 0.57
C TYR A 65 -1.71 2.20 0.46
N ALA A 66 -2.50 2.71 -0.51
CA ALA A 66 -2.66 4.14 -0.73
C ALA A 66 -3.27 4.84 0.49
N GLU A 67 -2.70 5.98 0.85
CA GLU A 67 -3.23 6.82 1.92
C GLU A 67 -4.42 7.62 1.42
N ILE A 68 -5.45 7.73 2.25
CA ILE A 68 -6.66 8.50 1.93
C ILE A 68 -6.75 9.69 2.88
N ILE A 69 -6.96 10.87 2.34
CA ILE A 69 -7.18 12.10 3.10
C ILE A 69 -8.41 12.83 2.56
N PHE A 70 -9.20 13.39 3.47
CA PHE A 70 -10.41 14.15 3.13
C PHE A 70 -10.13 15.63 3.30
N ILE A 71 -10.27 16.40 2.22
CA ILE A 71 -9.88 17.81 2.15
C ILE A 71 -10.98 18.69 1.56
N SER A 72 -10.85 20.00 1.77
CA SER A 72 -11.56 21.01 1.01
C SER A 72 -10.56 22.06 0.51
N ALA A 73 -10.31 22.06 -0.79
CA ALA A 73 -9.47 23.07 -1.41
C ALA A 73 -10.08 24.46 -1.29
N LYS A 74 -11.41 24.54 -1.33
CA LYS A 74 -12.14 25.81 -1.23
C LYS A 74 -11.99 26.46 0.15
N SER A 75 -12.15 25.70 1.23
CA SER A 75 -12.06 26.20 2.60
C SER A 75 -10.65 26.13 3.20
N GLY A 76 -9.74 25.42 2.55
CA GLY A 76 -8.40 25.16 3.06
C GLY A 76 -8.34 24.02 4.09
N GLN A 77 -9.42 23.31 4.33
CA GLN A 77 -9.50 22.24 5.32
C GLN A 77 -8.52 21.13 5.00
N ARG A 78 -7.62 20.85 5.96
CA ARG A 78 -6.62 19.77 5.92
C ARG A 78 -5.60 19.83 4.77
N LEU A 79 -5.49 20.97 4.08
CA LEU A 79 -4.49 21.11 3.01
C LEU A 79 -3.06 20.99 3.53
N ASN A 80 -2.76 21.53 4.72
CA ASN A 80 -1.44 21.38 5.36
C ASN A 80 -1.11 19.93 5.68
N LYS A 81 -2.10 19.08 5.95
CA LYS A 81 -1.91 17.65 6.21
C LYS A 81 -1.40 16.89 4.99
N ILE A 82 -1.69 17.37 3.78
CA ILE A 82 -1.18 16.77 2.55
C ILE A 82 0.35 16.83 2.52
N PHE A 83 0.95 17.96 2.91
CA PHE A 83 2.41 18.11 2.91
C PHE A 83 3.07 17.15 3.88
N GLU A 84 2.51 16.99 5.08
CA GLU A 84 2.99 16.01 6.06
C GLU A 84 2.91 14.59 5.50
N LEU A 85 1.81 14.27 4.83
CA LEU A 85 1.57 12.96 4.26
C LEU A 85 2.51 12.68 3.07
N ILE A 86 2.80 13.67 2.24
CA ILE A 86 3.78 13.57 1.17
C ILE A 86 5.14 13.18 1.74
N ASP A 87 5.59 13.83 2.79
CA ASP A 87 6.87 13.53 3.43
C ASP A 87 6.93 12.09 3.94
N VAL A 88 5.86 11.62 4.57
CA VAL A 88 5.74 10.24 5.05
C VAL A 88 5.82 9.25 3.88
N VAL A 89 5.07 9.50 2.82
CA VAL A 89 5.00 8.60 1.65
C VAL A 89 6.34 8.57 0.90
N ILE A 90 7.00 9.72 0.74
CA ILE A 90 8.35 9.78 0.12
C ILE A 90 9.35 8.99 0.95
N ALA A 91 9.36 9.19 2.26
CA ALA A 91 10.27 8.49 3.16
C ALA A 91 10.06 6.97 3.07
N ASN A 92 8.81 6.52 3.11
CA ASN A 92 8.47 5.10 3.02
C ASN A 92 8.79 4.50 1.64
N ASN A 93 8.50 5.23 0.56
CA ASN A 93 8.78 4.77 -0.79
C ASN A 93 10.30 4.70 -1.09
N SER A 94 11.09 5.40 -0.31
CA SER A 94 12.57 5.40 -0.43
C SER A 94 13.25 4.61 0.68
N MET A 95 12.47 3.97 1.56
CA MET A 95 12.99 3.28 2.73
C MET A 95 13.80 2.04 2.33
N ARG A 96 14.99 1.93 2.92
CA ARG A 96 15.81 0.73 2.85
C ARG A 96 15.87 0.09 4.23
N VAL A 97 15.54 -1.20 4.27
CA VAL A 97 15.55 -1.97 5.53
C VAL A 97 16.83 -2.78 5.66
N ALA A 98 17.31 -2.96 6.88
CA ALA A 98 18.47 -3.80 7.14
C ALA A 98 18.17 -5.27 6.83
N THR A 99 19.06 -5.91 6.10
CA THR A 99 18.89 -7.29 5.65
C THR A 99 18.70 -8.26 6.81
N GLY A 100 19.46 -8.10 7.90
CA GLY A 100 19.34 -8.97 9.08
C GLY A 100 17.97 -8.86 9.73
N VAL A 101 17.46 -7.64 9.90
CA VAL A 101 16.12 -7.41 10.47
C VAL A 101 15.04 -7.98 9.55
N LEU A 102 15.16 -7.79 8.23
CA LEU A 102 14.23 -8.32 7.25
C LEU A 102 14.14 -9.86 7.34
N ASN A 103 15.27 -10.54 7.43
CA ASN A 103 15.29 -12.01 7.55
C ASN A 103 14.72 -12.50 8.87
N GLU A 104 14.92 -11.78 9.97
CA GLU A 104 14.27 -12.09 11.26
C GLU A 104 12.73 -12.01 11.13
N ILE A 105 12.22 -10.96 10.52
CA ILE A 105 10.78 -10.78 10.30
C ILE A 105 10.19 -11.91 9.46
N VAL A 106 10.86 -12.26 8.37
CA VAL A 106 10.41 -13.36 7.50
C VAL A 106 10.46 -14.69 8.24
N THR A 107 11.50 -14.95 9.02
CA THR A 107 11.62 -16.17 9.83
C THR A 107 10.48 -16.26 10.86
N GLU A 108 10.17 -15.18 11.56
CA GLU A 108 9.04 -15.11 12.48
C GLU A 108 7.70 -15.34 11.77
N ALA A 109 7.52 -14.71 10.61
CA ALA A 109 6.30 -14.86 9.83
C ALA A 109 6.07 -16.30 9.41
N VAL A 110 7.12 -17.00 8.98
CA VAL A 110 7.08 -18.43 8.62
C VAL A 110 6.74 -19.28 9.84
N ALA A 111 7.31 -18.97 11.00
CA ALA A 111 7.02 -19.69 12.24
C ALA A 111 5.58 -19.52 12.71
N MET A 112 5.01 -18.31 12.55
CA MET A 112 3.63 -18.02 12.94
C MET A 112 2.60 -18.66 12.01
N GLN A 113 2.88 -18.69 10.72
CA GLN A 113 2.02 -19.29 9.71
C GLN A 113 2.89 -19.98 8.66
N GLN A 114 3.05 -21.27 8.77
CA GLN A 114 3.86 -22.04 7.82
C GLN A 114 3.24 -22.05 6.42
N PRO A 115 4.08 -22.11 5.37
CA PRO A 115 3.58 -22.22 4.01
C PRO A 115 2.78 -23.52 3.82
N PRO A 116 1.72 -23.49 3.01
CA PRO A 116 0.97 -24.72 2.72
C PRO A 116 1.84 -25.73 1.96
N SER A 117 1.60 -27.01 2.20
CA SER A 117 2.21 -28.07 1.40
C SER A 117 1.48 -28.25 0.08
N ASP A 118 2.23 -28.48 -0.99
CA ASP A 118 1.69 -28.78 -2.31
C ASP A 118 2.32 -30.08 -2.83
N LYS A 119 1.49 -31.09 -3.07
CA LYS A 119 1.92 -32.41 -3.55
C LYS A 119 3.05 -33.03 -2.72
N GLY A 120 2.95 -32.88 -1.40
CA GLY A 120 3.95 -33.38 -0.47
C GLY A 120 5.22 -32.54 -0.36
N LYS A 121 5.30 -31.44 -1.09
CA LYS A 121 6.42 -30.51 -1.04
C LYS A 121 6.04 -29.26 -0.29
N ARG A 122 6.97 -28.74 0.51
CA ARG A 122 6.78 -27.49 1.26
C ARG A 122 7.78 -26.43 0.80
N LEU A 123 7.30 -25.18 0.69
CA LEU A 123 8.13 -24.04 0.43
C LEU A 123 9.18 -23.87 1.53
N ARG A 124 10.43 -23.64 1.13
CA ARG A 124 11.51 -23.23 2.03
C ARG A 124 12.05 -21.88 1.59
N ILE A 125 12.12 -20.94 2.52
CA ILE A 125 12.69 -19.61 2.30
C ILE A 125 14.10 -19.62 2.84
N TYR A 126 15.08 -19.40 1.97
CA TYR A 126 16.49 -19.41 2.35
C TYR A 126 16.97 -18.04 2.82
N TYR A 127 16.53 -16.98 2.12
CA TYR A 127 17.07 -15.65 2.32
C TYR A 127 16.16 -14.63 1.67
N THR A 128 16.10 -13.42 2.26
CA THR A 128 15.36 -12.30 1.71
C THR A 128 16.25 -11.06 1.72
N THR A 129 16.22 -10.29 0.64
CA THR A 129 16.97 -9.04 0.54
C THR A 129 16.16 -7.97 -0.18
N GLN A 130 16.40 -6.72 0.17
CA GLN A 130 15.84 -5.59 -0.57
C GLN A 130 16.78 -5.24 -1.72
N VAL A 131 16.27 -5.28 -2.95
CA VAL A 131 17.06 -5.03 -4.16
C VAL A 131 16.85 -3.64 -4.74
N ALA A 132 15.78 -2.95 -4.35
CA ALA A 132 15.49 -1.62 -4.86
C ALA A 132 14.64 -0.81 -3.88
N VAL A 133 14.69 0.50 -4.07
CA VAL A 133 13.77 1.48 -3.48
C VAL A 133 12.99 2.16 -4.61
N LYS A 134 11.89 2.84 -4.26
CA LYS A 134 11.04 3.62 -5.19
C LYS A 134 10.36 2.77 -6.27
N PRO A 135 9.57 1.74 -5.92
CA PRO A 135 9.15 1.34 -4.58
C PRO A 135 10.11 0.35 -3.92
N PRO A 136 10.01 0.15 -2.62
CA PRO A 136 10.74 -0.91 -1.93
C PRO A 136 10.43 -2.26 -2.57
N THR A 137 11.45 -2.92 -3.05
CA THR A 137 11.33 -4.19 -3.78
C THR A 137 12.23 -5.23 -3.13
N PHE A 138 11.68 -6.41 -2.89
CA PHE A 138 12.33 -7.49 -2.16
C PHE A 138 12.43 -8.73 -3.04
N VAL A 139 13.53 -9.45 -2.89
CA VAL A 139 13.71 -10.77 -3.50
C VAL A 139 13.76 -11.81 -2.38
N ILE A 140 12.94 -12.83 -2.51
CA ILE A 140 12.88 -13.95 -1.59
C ILE A 140 13.43 -15.18 -2.31
N PHE A 141 14.56 -15.71 -1.83
CA PHE A 141 15.18 -16.92 -2.38
C PHE A 141 14.53 -18.15 -1.76
N VAL A 142 13.97 -18.99 -2.60
CA VAL A 142 13.20 -20.16 -2.19
C VAL A 142 13.71 -21.43 -2.90
N ASN A 143 13.29 -22.59 -2.39
CA ASN A 143 13.65 -23.87 -3.00
C ASN A 143 12.95 -24.11 -4.34
N ASP A 144 11.72 -23.63 -4.50
CA ASP A 144 10.93 -23.76 -5.72
C ASP A 144 9.90 -22.64 -5.78
N LYS A 145 10.00 -21.79 -6.79
CA LYS A 145 9.08 -20.64 -6.97
C LYS A 145 7.62 -21.07 -7.17
N GLU A 146 7.40 -22.26 -7.72
CA GLU A 146 6.06 -22.81 -7.93
C GLU A 146 5.31 -23.09 -6.61
N LEU A 147 6.07 -23.23 -5.52
CA LEU A 147 5.51 -23.43 -4.18
C LEU A 147 5.12 -22.12 -3.49
N MET A 148 5.54 -20.97 -4.05
CA MET A 148 5.17 -19.65 -3.54
C MET A 148 3.81 -19.24 -4.10
N HIS A 149 2.75 -19.62 -3.40
CA HIS A 149 1.40 -19.25 -3.77
C HIS A 149 1.13 -17.77 -3.51
N PHE A 150 0.26 -17.18 -4.30
CA PHE A 150 -0.12 -15.76 -4.21
C PHE A 150 -0.55 -15.35 -2.79
N SER A 151 -1.35 -16.17 -2.14
CA SER A 151 -1.83 -15.90 -0.78
C SER A 151 -0.70 -15.83 0.25
N TYR A 152 0.32 -16.68 0.10
CA TYR A 152 1.47 -16.67 0.99
C TYR A 152 2.40 -15.48 0.73
N THR A 153 2.62 -15.14 -0.53
CA THR A 153 3.33 -13.91 -0.91
C THR A 153 2.67 -12.70 -0.26
N ARG A 154 1.35 -12.62 -0.35
CA ARG A 154 0.58 -11.53 0.26
C ARG A 154 0.70 -11.50 1.78
N TYR A 155 0.71 -12.65 2.41
CA TYR A 155 0.92 -12.76 3.86
C TYR A 155 2.30 -12.21 4.26
N LEU A 156 3.37 -12.59 3.55
CA LEU A 156 4.72 -12.10 3.82
C LEU A 156 4.85 -10.60 3.57
N GLU A 157 4.28 -10.10 2.48
CA GLU A 157 4.23 -8.66 2.18
C GLU A 157 3.55 -7.88 3.30
N ASN A 158 2.41 -8.36 3.79
CA ASN A 158 1.69 -7.73 4.88
C ASN A 158 2.49 -7.71 6.17
N ARG A 159 3.20 -8.79 6.49
CA ARG A 159 4.07 -8.86 7.68
C ARG A 159 5.22 -7.85 7.59
N ILE A 160 5.85 -7.73 6.43
CA ILE A 160 6.91 -6.74 6.19
C ILE A 160 6.34 -5.33 6.32
N ARG A 161 5.18 -5.08 5.73
CA ARG A 161 4.51 -3.77 5.78
C ARG A 161 4.13 -3.37 7.20
N GLU A 162 3.57 -4.27 7.98
CA GLU A 162 3.19 -4.02 9.37
C GLU A 162 4.41 -3.65 10.23
N THR A 163 5.54 -4.31 10.00
CA THR A 163 6.75 -4.08 10.78
C THR A 163 7.43 -2.77 10.42
N PHE A 164 7.55 -2.45 9.13
CA PHE A 164 8.28 -1.28 8.66
C PHE A 164 7.39 -0.08 8.30
N GLY A 165 6.06 -0.26 8.25
CA GLY A 165 5.11 0.82 8.07
C GLY A 165 5.16 1.51 6.71
N PHE A 166 5.28 0.82 5.61
CA PHE A 166 5.33 1.36 4.24
C PHE A 166 4.02 2.01 3.79
N ARG A 167 3.58 3.07 4.49
CA ARG A 167 2.35 3.80 4.19
C ARG A 167 2.44 4.54 2.86
N GLY A 168 1.41 4.43 2.05
CA GLY A 168 1.32 5.15 0.78
C GLY A 168 2.20 4.61 -0.33
N THR A 169 2.86 3.48 -0.14
CA THR A 169 3.75 2.87 -1.14
C THR A 169 3.38 1.40 -1.37
N ASP A 170 3.58 0.95 -2.60
CA ASP A 170 3.56 -0.46 -2.95
C ASP A 170 4.80 -1.14 -2.36
N ARG A 171 4.97 -2.40 -2.45
CA ARG A 171 6.01 -3.30 -1.93
C ARG A 171 7.34 -2.69 -1.50
#